data_cb89f0ceda8b76c4ab0c0fcb57f2137a
#
_entry.id   cb89f0ceda8b76c4ab0c0fcb57f2137a
#
_cell.length_a   1.000
_cell.length_b   1.000
_cell.length_c   1.000
_cell.angle_alpha   90.00
_cell.angle_beta   90.00
_cell.angle_gamma   90.00
#
_symmetry.space_group_name_H-M   'P 1'
#
loop_
_entity.id
_entity.type
_entity.pdbx_description
1 polymer ?
#
loop_
_entity_poly.entity_id
_entity_poly.type
_entity_poly.pdbx_seq_one_letter_code
_entity_poly.pdbx_strand_id
1 'polypeptide(L)'
;MKKLITFSILTYLLLTINSFAVNQNSNENNLENEKILKIGVLLPLSGKFQEIGESFLKAIQLALYDISNENIKIYPKDSKGNALNTYQAAKEFDEMGIKIVIGPIFYESLERLNEINNITFISFTNITKKIPKNTIAFGVNIESQIDILKKY
;
A
#
# COMPACT_ATOMS: atom_id res chain seq x y z
N MET A 1 50.14 37.71 41.81
CA MET A 1 48.69 37.87 41.85
C MET A 1 48.05 37.87 40.44
N LYS A 2 48.62 38.50 39.39
CA LYS A 2 48.02 38.48 38.04
C LYS A 2 47.89 37.09 37.38
N LYS A 3 48.80 36.15 37.59
CA LYS A 3 48.76 34.80 37.02
C LYS A 3 47.70 33.89 37.61
N LEU A 4 47.30 34.12 38.91
CA LEU A 4 46.26 33.32 39.56
C LEU A 4 44.85 33.69 39.03
N ILE A 5 44.64 34.99 38.72
CA ILE A 5 43.37 35.49 38.25
C ILE A 5 43.08 35.00 36.81
N THR A 6 44.11 34.94 35.96
CA THR A 6 43.96 34.44 34.58
C THR A 6 43.67 32.94 34.55
N PHE A 7 44.18 32.15 35.49
CA PHE A 7 43.89 30.72 35.55
C PHE A 7 42.44 30.45 36.02
N SER A 8 41.95 31.23 36.97
CA SER A 8 40.59 31.14 37.49
C SER A 8 39.54 31.53 36.42
N ILE A 9 39.83 32.50 35.58
CA ILE A 9 38.92 32.91 34.49
C ILE A 9 38.86 31.85 33.39
N LEU A 10 39.99 31.22 33.07
CA LEU A 10 40.06 30.15 32.09
C LEU A 10 39.32 28.90 32.52
N THR A 11 39.37 28.51 33.79
CA THR A 11 38.61 27.38 34.33
C THR A 11 37.11 27.65 34.41
N TYR A 12 36.70 28.88 34.68
CA TYR A 12 35.27 29.25 34.67
C TYR A 12 34.69 29.27 33.24
N LEU A 13 35.47 29.70 32.23
CA LEU A 13 35.08 29.66 30.83
C LEU A 13 34.93 28.24 30.34
N LEU A 14 35.78 27.30 30.71
CA LEU A 14 35.68 25.88 30.36
C LEU A 14 34.49 25.15 30.99
N LEU A 15 34.03 25.58 32.17
CA LEU A 15 32.85 25.02 32.83
C LEU A 15 31.53 25.50 32.21
N THR A 16 31.49 26.68 31.59
CA THR A 16 30.28 27.19 30.94
C THR A 16 30.03 26.59 29.57
N ILE A 17 31.06 26.06 28.89
CA ILE A 17 30.92 25.44 27.57
C ILE A 17 30.22 24.08 27.67
N ASN A 18 30.34 23.36 28.79
CA ASN A 18 29.67 22.07 28.98
C ASN A 18 28.17 22.17 29.27
N SER A 19 27.66 23.33 29.64
CA SER A 19 26.21 23.54 29.90
C SER A 19 25.40 23.84 28.62
N PHE A 20 26.07 24.17 27.51
CA PHE A 20 25.38 24.47 26.24
C PHE A 20 25.24 23.29 25.30
N ALA A 21 25.95 22.16 25.58
CA ALA A 21 25.99 20.98 24.71
C ALA A 21 24.93 19.92 25.04
N VAL A 22 24.10 20.10 26.07
CA VAL A 22 23.15 19.06 26.54
C VAL A 22 21.71 19.27 26.01
N ASN A 23 21.40 20.35 25.32
CA ASN A 23 20.00 20.66 24.95
C ASN A 23 19.71 20.66 23.43
N GLN A 24 20.47 19.90 22.63
CA GLN A 24 20.17 19.73 21.19
C GLN A 24 19.73 18.31 20.79
N ASN A 25 19.53 17.39 21.73
CA ASN A 25 19.15 16.02 21.39
C ASN A 25 17.70 15.63 21.71
N SER A 26 16.76 16.58 21.76
CA SER A 26 15.35 16.25 22.04
C SER A 26 14.37 16.53 20.90
N ASN A 27 14.83 16.89 19.69
CA ASN A 27 13.94 17.16 18.56
C ASN A 27 14.22 16.35 17.28
N GLU A 28 15.06 15.32 17.32
CA GLU A 28 15.38 14.51 16.12
C GLU A 28 14.68 13.15 16.03
N ASN A 29 13.77 12.80 16.93
CA ASN A 29 13.13 11.47 16.92
C ASN A 29 11.61 11.46 16.74
N ASN A 30 11.02 12.52 16.14
CA ASN A 30 9.63 12.49 15.69
C ASN A 30 9.49 12.76 14.18
N LEU A 31 10.43 12.30 13.36
CA LEU A 31 10.08 11.82 12.04
C LEU A 31 9.45 10.45 12.29
N GLU A 32 8.16 10.42 12.63
CA GLU A 32 7.35 9.25 12.39
C GLU A 32 7.70 8.82 10.96
N ASN A 33 8.28 7.65 10.84
CA ASN A 33 8.49 6.99 9.57
C ASN A 33 7.09 6.75 9.01
N GLU A 34 6.51 7.75 8.34
CA GLU A 34 5.18 7.66 7.74
C GLU A 34 5.24 6.51 6.76
N LYS A 35 4.75 5.37 7.23
CA LYS A 35 4.82 4.11 6.50
C LYS A 35 3.98 4.21 5.25
N ILE A 36 4.64 4.34 4.10
CA ILE A 36 3.96 4.35 2.81
C ILE A 36 3.21 3.03 2.62
N LEU A 37 1.89 3.12 2.47
CA LEU A 37 1.04 2.00 2.10
C LEU A 37 1.09 1.82 0.58
N LYS A 38 1.74 0.74 0.14
CA LYS A 38 1.78 0.36 -1.26
C LYS A 38 0.60 -0.56 -1.59
N ILE A 39 -0.21 -0.18 -2.58
CA ILE A 39 -1.35 -0.96 -3.07
C ILE A 39 -1.12 -1.29 -4.54
N GLY A 40 -1.10 -2.58 -4.88
CA GLY A 40 -1.10 -3.02 -6.27
C GLY A 40 -2.50 -2.86 -6.88
N VAL A 41 -2.54 -2.51 -8.16
CA VAL A 41 -3.79 -2.42 -8.93
C VAL A 41 -3.64 -3.28 -10.16
N LEU A 42 -4.38 -4.40 -10.23
CA LEU A 42 -4.23 -5.44 -11.24
C LEU A 42 -5.48 -5.50 -12.12
N LEU A 43 -5.45 -4.81 -13.23
CA LEU A 43 -6.58 -4.57 -14.12
C LEU A 43 -6.21 -4.88 -15.57
N PRO A 44 -7.18 -5.21 -16.43
CA PRO A 44 -6.96 -5.36 -17.87
C PRO A 44 -6.80 -3.97 -18.51
N LEU A 45 -5.57 -3.46 -18.57
CA LEU A 45 -5.28 -2.11 -19.10
C LEU A 45 -4.98 -2.13 -20.61
N SER A 46 -5.03 -3.31 -21.25
CA SER A 46 -4.92 -3.48 -22.70
C SER A 46 -5.80 -4.62 -23.20
N GLY A 47 -5.99 -4.68 -24.53
CA GLY A 47 -6.75 -5.72 -25.20
C GLY A 47 -8.26 -5.55 -25.10
N LYS A 48 -8.99 -6.68 -25.21
CA LYS A 48 -10.47 -6.70 -25.33
C LYS A 48 -11.21 -5.99 -24.18
N PHE A 49 -10.63 -6.00 -22.98
CA PHE A 49 -11.28 -5.52 -21.77
C PHE A 49 -10.68 -4.20 -21.25
N GLN A 50 -9.91 -3.50 -22.09
CA GLN A 50 -9.20 -2.28 -21.72
C GLN A 50 -10.14 -1.19 -21.16
N GLU A 51 -11.28 -0.93 -21.81
CA GLU A 51 -12.24 0.10 -21.37
C GLU A 51 -12.73 -0.13 -19.93
N ILE A 52 -12.98 -1.42 -19.58
CA ILE A 52 -13.39 -1.81 -18.23
C ILE A 52 -12.24 -1.52 -17.26
N GLY A 53 -11.03 -1.97 -17.58
CA GLY A 53 -9.85 -1.78 -16.73
C GLY A 53 -9.53 -0.30 -16.49
N GLU A 54 -9.58 0.52 -17.52
CA GLU A 54 -9.37 1.96 -17.41
C GLU A 54 -10.45 2.66 -16.57
N SER A 55 -11.71 2.22 -16.69
CA SER A 55 -12.81 2.75 -15.87
C SER A 55 -12.59 2.47 -14.39
N PHE A 56 -12.18 1.25 -14.05
CA PHE A 56 -11.81 0.90 -12.66
C PHE A 56 -10.60 1.70 -12.18
N LEU A 57 -9.56 1.85 -13.01
CA LEU A 57 -8.39 2.63 -12.64
C LEU A 57 -8.74 4.09 -12.35
N LYS A 58 -9.57 4.71 -13.18
CA LYS A 58 -10.07 6.09 -12.95
C LYS A 58 -10.87 6.20 -11.65
N ALA A 59 -11.72 5.22 -11.35
CA ALA A 59 -12.47 5.20 -10.08
C ALA A 59 -11.54 5.09 -8.87
N ILE A 60 -10.51 4.25 -8.93
CA ILE A 60 -9.50 4.11 -7.87
C ILE A 60 -8.71 5.42 -7.70
N GLN A 61 -8.33 6.07 -8.80
CA GLN A 61 -7.62 7.35 -8.76
C GLN A 61 -8.48 8.47 -8.15
N LEU A 62 -9.77 8.51 -8.47
CA LEU A 62 -10.71 9.45 -7.88
C LEU A 62 -10.88 9.22 -6.38
N ALA A 63 -11.05 7.97 -5.96
CA ALA A 63 -11.12 7.60 -4.54
C ALA A 63 -9.84 7.99 -3.79
N LEU A 64 -8.67 7.80 -4.40
CA LEU A 64 -7.39 8.20 -3.81
C LEU A 64 -7.29 9.74 -3.66
N TYR A 65 -7.77 10.47 -4.65
CA TYR A 65 -7.86 11.93 -4.60
C TYR A 65 -8.76 12.41 -3.45
N ASP A 66 -9.93 11.79 -3.29
CA ASP A 66 -10.89 12.13 -2.21
C ASP A 66 -10.32 11.80 -0.82
N ILE A 67 -9.59 10.70 -0.69
CA ILE A 67 -8.92 10.31 0.57
C ILE A 67 -7.83 11.33 0.95
N SER A 68 -7.18 11.97 -0.02
CA SER A 68 -6.14 12.99 0.15
C SER A 68 -5.02 12.57 1.12
N ASN A 69 -4.62 11.29 1.09
CA ASN A 69 -3.56 10.74 1.93
C ASN A 69 -2.30 10.44 1.10
N GLU A 70 -1.27 11.25 1.27
CA GLU A 70 0.01 11.14 0.55
C GLU A 70 0.78 9.85 0.85
N ASN A 71 0.46 9.17 1.94
CA ASN A 71 1.08 7.91 2.33
C ASN A 71 0.51 6.68 1.60
N ILE A 72 -0.55 6.84 0.81
CA ILE A 72 -1.10 5.77 -0.01
C ILE A 72 -0.57 5.90 -1.44
N LYS A 73 0.10 4.88 -1.94
CA LYS A 73 0.60 4.84 -3.33
C LYS A 73 0.06 3.63 -4.07
N ILE A 74 -0.52 3.86 -5.25
CA ILE A 74 -1.02 2.80 -6.12
C ILE A 74 0.02 2.44 -7.19
N TYR A 75 0.10 1.15 -7.51
CA TYR A 75 1.00 0.58 -8.51
C TYR A 75 0.15 -0.21 -9.52
N PRO A 76 -0.26 0.42 -10.65
CA PRO A 76 -1.06 -0.28 -11.66
C PRO A 76 -0.19 -1.23 -12.50
N LYS A 77 -0.73 -2.43 -12.79
CA LYS A 77 -0.19 -3.41 -13.73
C LYS A 77 -1.29 -3.98 -14.60
N ASP A 78 -0.92 -4.28 -15.85
CA ASP A 78 -1.84 -4.81 -16.84
C ASP A 78 -1.95 -6.34 -16.71
N SER A 79 -3.14 -6.82 -16.35
CA SER A 79 -3.47 -8.25 -16.34
C SER A 79 -3.81 -8.81 -17.72
N LYS A 80 -4.03 -7.96 -18.71
CA LYS A 80 -4.58 -8.30 -20.03
C LYS A 80 -5.85 -9.16 -19.97
N GLY A 81 -6.51 -9.22 -18.81
CA GLY A 81 -7.70 -10.04 -18.58
C GLY A 81 -7.48 -11.55 -18.64
N ASN A 82 -6.27 -12.05 -18.38
CA ASN A 82 -5.97 -13.49 -18.43
C ASN A 82 -5.08 -13.94 -17.26
N ALA A 83 -5.11 -15.24 -16.95
CA ALA A 83 -4.43 -15.84 -15.81
C ALA A 83 -2.90 -15.70 -15.87
N LEU A 84 -2.27 -15.85 -17.05
CA LEU A 84 -0.83 -15.83 -17.17
C LEU A 84 -0.24 -14.46 -16.83
N ASN A 85 -0.77 -13.40 -17.45
CA ASN A 85 -0.29 -12.03 -17.19
C ASN A 85 -0.64 -11.58 -15.78
N THR A 86 -1.80 -11.97 -15.26
CA THR A 86 -2.21 -11.73 -13.87
C THR A 86 -1.20 -12.34 -12.88
N TYR A 87 -0.82 -13.60 -13.09
CA TYR A 87 0.15 -14.29 -12.24
C TYR A 87 1.55 -13.65 -12.30
N GLN A 88 2.01 -13.29 -13.51
CA GLN A 88 3.30 -12.60 -13.68
C GLN A 88 3.32 -11.25 -12.94
N ALA A 89 2.28 -10.44 -13.12
CA ALA A 89 2.16 -9.16 -12.42
C ALA A 89 2.06 -9.32 -10.89
N ALA A 90 1.38 -10.38 -10.42
CA ALA A 90 1.30 -10.69 -9.00
C ALA A 90 2.66 -11.06 -8.40
N LYS A 91 3.50 -11.79 -9.12
CA LYS A 91 4.89 -12.07 -8.70
C LYS A 91 5.71 -10.78 -8.57
N GLU A 92 5.61 -9.89 -9.54
CA GLU A 92 6.31 -8.59 -9.46
C GLU A 92 5.83 -7.76 -8.27
N PHE A 93 4.54 -7.80 -7.92
CA PHE A 93 4.03 -7.15 -6.71
C PHE A 93 4.61 -7.77 -5.43
N ASP A 94 4.77 -9.10 -5.37
CA ASP A 94 5.38 -9.77 -4.22
C ASP A 94 6.85 -9.35 -4.07
N GLU A 95 7.61 -9.29 -5.16
CA GLU A 95 8.99 -8.79 -5.19
C GLU A 95 9.10 -7.33 -4.74
N MET A 96 8.10 -6.49 -5.04
CA MET A 96 8.00 -5.10 -4.57
C MET A 96 7.59 -4.97 -3.10
N GLY A 97 7.27 -6.10 -2.43
CA GLY A 97 6.78 -6.13 -1.05
C GLY A 97 5.35 -5.62 -0.88
N ILE A 98 4.55 -5.58 -1.95
CA ILE A 98 3.14 -5.19 -1.91
C ILE A 98 2.35 -6.33 -1.26
N LYS A 99 1.47 -5.99 -0.30
CA LYS A 99 0.68 -6.97 0.46
C LYS A 99 -0.81 -6.96 0.11
N ILE A 100 -1.29 -5.89 -0.50
CA ILE A 100 -2.68 -5.71 -0.90
C ILE A 100 -2.73 -5.38 -2.37
N VAL A 101 -3.56 -6.11 -3.12
CA VAL A 101 -3.76 -5.89 -4.55
C VAL A 101 -5.26 -5.77 -4.83
N ILE A 102 -5.67 -4.67 -5.45
CA ILE A 102 -7.02 -4.45 -5.96
C ILE A 102 -7.09 -5.05 -7.37
N GLY A 103 -7.99 -5.99 -7.56
CA GLY A 103 -8.10 -6.84 -8.74
C GLY A 103 -7.65 -8.28 -8.47
N PRO A 104 -7.72 -9.14 -9.49
CA PRO A 104 -8.25 -8.91 -10.83
C PRO A 104 -9.77 -8.81 -10.88
N ILE A 105 -10.32 -8.44 -12.05
CA ILE A 105 -11.77 -8.32 -12.24
C ILE A 105 -12.42 -9.69 -12.52
N PHE A 106 -11.78 -10.49 -13.38
CA PHE A 106 -12.38 -11.71 -13.90
C PHE A 106 -11.97 -12.94 -13.10
N TYR A 107 -12.90 -13.87 -12.94
CA TYR A 107 -12.68 -15.14 -12.24
C TYR A 107 -11.53 -15.97 -12.83
N GLU A 108 -11.46 -16.05 -14.16
CA GLU A 108 -10.43 -16.81 -14.88
C GLU A 108 -9.02 -16.28 -14.60
N SER A 109 -8.92 -15.00 -14.24
CA SER A 109 -7.65 -14.37 -13.87
C SER A 109 -7.17 -14.74 -12.46
N LEU A 110 -8.01 -15.41 -11.66
CA LEU A 110 -7.64 -15.86 -10.30
C LEU A 110 -6.82 -17.15 -10.30
N GLU A 111 -6.79 -17.87 -11.43
CA GLU A 111 -6.02 -19.09 -11.56
C GLU A 111 -4.57 -18.88 -11.13
N ARG A 112 -4.05 -19.77 -10.31
CA ARG A 112 -2.68 -19.73 -9.78
C ARG A 112 -2.35 -18.63 -8.75
N LEU A 113 -3.26 -17.70 -8.42
CA LEU A 113 -2.96 -16.68 -7.39
C LEU A 113 -2.79 -17.29 -5.99
N ASN A 114 -3.25 -18.51 -5.75
CA ASN A 114 -2.98 -19.28 -4.54
C ASN A 114 -1.50 -19.66 -4.36
N GLU A 115 -0.68 -19.54 -5.41
CA GLU A 115 0.77 -19.75 -5.36
C GLU A 115 1.50 -18.52 -4.75
N ILE A 116 0.84 -17.37 -4.67
CA ILE A 116 1.39 -16.11 -4.14
C ILE A 116 0.89 -15.88 -2.70
N ASN A 117 1.59 -16.42 -1.72
CA ASN A 117 1.09 -16.47 -0.34
C ASN A 117 1.17 -15.15 0.45
N ASN A 118 1.95 -14.19 -0.02
CA ASN A 118 2.23 -12.95 0.73
C ASN A 118 1.29 -11.80 0.38
N ILE A 119 0.38 -11.99 -0.58
CA ILE A 119 -0.53 -10.96 -1.10
C ILE A 119 -1.97 -11.34 -0.83
N THR A 120 -2.76 -10.38 -0.36
CA THR A 120 -4.22 -10.47 -0.34
C THR A 120 -4.78 -9.75 -1.57
N PHE A 121 -5.57 -10.48 -2.37
CA PHE A 121 -6.24 -9.94 -3.55
C PHE A 121 -7.67 -9.55 -3.23
N ILE A 122 -8.10 -8.35 -3.62
CA ILE A 122 -9.49 -7.89 -3.55
C ILE A 122 -10.03 -7.94 -4.98
N SER A 123 -10.66 -9.06 -5.34
CA SER A 123 -11.17 -9.29 -6.69
C SER A 123 -12.62 -8.83 -6.85
N PHE A 124 -12.92 -8.26 -7.99
CA PHE A 124 -14.29 -7.86 -8.35
C PHE A 124 -15.12 -8.97 -8.97
N THR A 125 -14.61 -10.22 -8.92
CA THR A 125 -15.39 -11.38 -9.39
C THR A 125 -16.70 -11.52 -8.62
N ASN A 126 -17.75 -11.92 -9.34
CA ASN A 126 -19.05 -12.29 -8.77
C ASN A 126 -19.12 -13.80 -8.42
N ILE A 127 -18.07 -14.56 -8.70
CA ILE A 127 -17.98 -16.00 -8.41
C ILE A 127 -17.26 -16.18 -7.07
N THR A 128 -17.96 -16.78 -6.09
CA THR A 128 -17.44 -16.98 -4.73
C THR A 128 -16.96 -18.41 -4.49
N LYS A 129 -17.28 -19.34 -5.39
CA LYS A 129 -16.91 -20.76 -5.28
C LYS A 129 -15.53 -21.00 -5.89
N LYS A 130 -14.69 -21.75 -5.18
CA LYS A 130 -13.34 -22.15 -5.64
C LYS A 130 -12.39 -21.00 -5.95
N ILE A 131 -12.51 -19.90 -5.22
CA ILE A 131 -11.54 -18.81 -5.28
C ILE A 131 -10.29 -19.14 -4.43
N PRO A 132 -9.11 -18.59 -4.76
CA PRO A 132 -7.91 -18.72 -3.93
C PRO A 132 -8.14 -18.25 -2.50
N LYS A 133 -7.50 -18.89 -1.52
CA LYS A 133 -7.68 -18.56 -0.08
C LYS A 133 -7.22 -17.14 0.28
N ASN A 134 -6.30 -16.60 -0.48
CA ASN A 134 -5.76 -15.24 -0.33
C ASN A 134 -6.54 -14.21 -1.17
N THR A 135 -7.77 -14.54 -1.60
CA THR A 135 -8.62 -13.66 -2.40
C THR A 135 -9.93 -13.37 -1.67
N ILE A 136 -10.28 -12.10 -1.59
CA ILE A 136 -11.57 -11.60 -1.14
C ILE A 136 -12.40 -11.27 -2.38
N ALA A 137 -13.53 -11.95 -2.60
CA ALA A 137 -14.46 -11.61 -3.67
C ALA A 137 -15.33 -10.43 -3.24
N PHE A 138 -15.25 -9.33 -3.98
CA PHE A 138 -15.98 -8.09 -3.71
C PHE A 138 -17.09 -7.81 -4.75
N GLY A 139 -17.32 -8.74 -5.68
CA GLY A 139 -18.39 -8.61 -6.68
C GLY A 139 -19.78 -8.94 -6.13
N VAL A 140 -20.79 -8.31 -6.71
CA VAL A 140 -22.19 -8.64 -6.41
C VAL A 140 -22.54 -9.98 -7.03
N ASN A 141 -22.88 -10.99 -6.22
CA ASN A 141 -23.25 -12.31 -6.70
C ASN A 141 -24.77 -12.51 -6.69
N ILE A 142 -25.26 -13.44 -7.53
CA ILE A 142 -26.69 -13.73 -7.69
C ILE A 142 -27.28 -14.29 -6.39
N GLU A 143 -26.53 -15.10 -5.64
CA GLU A 143 -27.03 -15.71 -4.38
C GLU A 143 -27.39 -14.62 -3.37
N SER A 144 -26.51 -13.61 -3.17
CA SER A 144 -26.81 -12.50 -2.25
C SER A 144 -28.00 -11.63 -2.71
N GLN A 145 -28.18 -11.47 -4.02
CA GLN A 145 -29.34 -10.74 -4.57
C GLN A 145 -30.65 -11.50 -4.33
N ILE A 146 -30.66 -12.82 -4.55
CA ILE A 146 -31.83 -13.67 -4.31
C ILE A 146 -32.18 -13.68 -2.82
N ASP A 147 -31.18 -13.75 -1.93
CA ASP A 147 -31.44 -13.76 -0.48
C ASP A 147 -32.02 -12.43 0.00
N ILE A 148 -31.67 -11.32 -0.59
CA ILE A 148 -32.31 -10.02 -0.32
C ILE A 148 -33.76 -10.05 -0.79
N LEU A 149 -34.05 -10.51 -2.01
CA LEU A 149 -35.40 -10.57 -2.55
C LEU A 149 -36.34 -11.50 -1.76
N LYS A 150 -35.82 -12.57 -1.13
CA LYS A 150 -36.60 -13.46 -0.29
C LYS A 150 -37.02 -12.86 1.07
N LYS A 151 -36.33 -11.78 1.49
CA LYS A 151 -36.62 -11.11 2.78
C LYS A 151 -37.70 -10.04 2.66
N TYR A 152 -38.09 -9.67 1.46
CA TYR A 152 -39.15 -8.73 1.14
C TYR A 152 -40.33 -9.42 0.46
#